data_d220acb3478947d3af7f1ee33645dca8
#
_entry.id   d220acb3478947d3af7f1ee33645dca8
#
_cell.length_a   1.000
_cell.length_b   1.000
_cell.length_c   1.000
_cell.angle_alpha   90.00
_cell.angle_beta   90.00
_cell.angle_gamma   90.00
#
_symmetry.space_group_name_H-M   'P 1'
#
loop_
_entity.id
_entity.type
_entity.pdbx_description
1 polymer ?
#
loop_
_entity_poly.entity_id
_entity_poly.type
_entity_poly.pdbx_seq_one_letter_code
_entity_poly.pdbx_strand_id
1 'polypeptide(L)'
;MLSGMAADKNIEWLMQNASAPVRYLTHRYLLNSDPESADARELWREVQKDRDVLDIFAKQKPDGSWCAGGPWASPPWYIPKGGCTPVSPKYVTTTWILQILGDMGFDMQDKRIKKACDYVFSFQCRNGLIAEADKDKYEVDLQMLNNMPCRFSLMLIGHGKVGAICDPRLAKSYDLLVRWQREDGGWILEKHKVERGWDRSCPYSTFHATYALHLARKEKYRASVEKGLMFLLDHLSHKEESTIKKFFYHGHSIMHELLMFSEYDIGMQAEPIRTILGWLLEMYKVREGRFIYSGKPIAKYSRRNDGMDSRVARFRLYHMIESDWLTYYMTRVSKNMFTMPIGRGSCP
;
A
#
# COMPACT_ATOMS: atom_id res chain seq x y z
N MET A 1 19.64 9.92 -12.38
CA MET A 1 18.28 10.42 -12.08
C MET A 1 17.63 10.91 -13.36
N LEU A 2 16.32 10.77 -13.48
CA LEU A 2 15.61 11.31 -14.65
C LEU A 2 15.73 12.84 -14.64
N SER A 3 16.14 13.44 -15.75
CA SER A 3 16.08 14.88 -15.93
C SER A 3 14.61 15.37 -16.04
N GLY A 4 14.35 16.66 -15.87
CA GLY A 4 13.01 17.21 -16.04
C GLY A 4 12.37 16.82 -17.37
N MET A 5 13.13 16.87 -18.48
CA MET A 5 12.65 16.43 -19.80
C MET A 5 12.24 14.95 -19.86
N ALA A 6 12.88 14.07 -19.07
CA ALA A 6 12.46 12.67 -19.02
C ALA A 6 11.16 12.48 -18.25
N ALA A 7 10.93 13.30 -17.21
CA ALA A 7 9.67 13.29 -16.48
C ALA A 7 8.49 13.73 -17.37
N ASP A 8 8.68 14.74 -18.19
CA ASP A 8 7.65 15.23 -19.13
C ASP A 8 7.30 14.18 -20.18
N LYS A 9 8.30 13.47 -20.74
CA LYS A 9 8.06 12.36 -21.66
C LYS A 9 7.30 11.21 -21.01
N ASN A 10 7.62 10.91 -19.74
CA ASN A 10 6.90 9.87 -19.00
C ASN A 10 5.43 10.25 -18.82
N ILE A 11 5.16 11.49 -18.46
CA ILE A 11 3.80 12.01 -18.27
C ILE A 11 3.03 11.96 -19.59
N GLU A 12 3.64 12.39 -20.68
CA GLU A 12 3.04 12.33 -22.02
C GLU A 12 2.69 10.87 -22.38
N TRP A 13 3.65 9.96 -22.22
CA TRP A 13 3.42 8.55 -22.49
C TRP A 13 2.31 7.96 -21.62
N LEU A 14 2.29 8.27 -20.32
CA LEU A 14 1.25 7.82 -19.39
C LEU A 14 -0.13 8.29 -19.80
N MET A 15 -0.28 9.56 -20.17
CA MET A 15 -1.57 10.11 -20.58
C MET A 15 -2.10 9.49 -21.89
N GLN A 16 -1.21 9.09 -22.79
CA GLN A 16 -1.58 8.51 -24.09
C GLN A 16 -1.81 6.99 -24.04
N ASN A 17 -1.06 6.26 -23.20
CA ASN A 17 -0.94 4.80 -23.31
C ASN A 17 -1.34 4.03 -22.06
N ALA A 18 -1.46 4.68 -20.90
CA ALA A 18 -1.70 3.98 -19.66
C ALA A 18 -3.18 3.55 -19.49
N SER A 19 -3.41 2.61 -18.58
CA SER A 19 -4.74 2.22 -18.13
C SER A 19 -5.52 3.40 -17.55
N ALA A 20 -6.85 3.33 -17.57
CA ALA A 20 -7.71 4.40 -17.07
C ALA A 20 -7.36 4.85 -15.64
N PRO A 21 -7.13 3.96 -14.66
CA PRO A 21 -6.71 4.38 -13.33
C PRO A 21 -5.38 5.16 -13.34
N VAL A 22 -4.39 4.70 -14.10
CA VAL A 22 -3.07 5.36 -14.14
C VAL A 22 -3.15 6.72 -14.83
N ARG A 23 -3.94 6.87 -15.91
CA ARG A 23 -4.18 8.17 -16.55
C ARG A 23 -4.83 9.15 -15.58
N TYR A 24 -5.86 8.72 -14.86
CA TYR A 24 -6.52 9.53 -13.84
C TYR A 24 -5.55 9.97 -12.71
N LEU A 25 -4.75 9.03 -12.19
CA LEU A 25 -3.77 9.32 -11.16
C LEU A 25 -2.64 10.24 -11.66
N THR A 26 -2.22 10.06 -12.92
CA THR A 26 -1.24 10.94 -13.58
C THR A 26 -1.77 12.36 -13.67
N HIS A 27 -3.01 12.52 -14.12
CA HIS A 27 -3.66 13.82 -14.21
C HIS A 27 -3.74 14.50 -12.83
N ARG A 28 -4.16 13.75 -11.79
CA ARG A 28 -4.30 14.30 -10.44
C ARG A 28 -2.97 14.63 -9.76
N TYR A 29 -2.00 13.72 -9.79
CA TYR A 29 -0.83 13.78 -8.92
C TYR A 29 0.48 14.16 -9.62
N LEU A 30 0.58 13.94 -10.93
CA LEU A 30 1.75 14.35 -11.69
C LEU A 30 1.54 15.70 -12.38
N LEU A 31 0.35 15.94 -12.92
CA LEU A 31 -0.02 17.22 -13.49
C LEU A 31 -0.57 18.21 -12.44
N ASN A 32 -0.88 17.75 -11.22
CA ASN A 32 -1.52 18.55 -10.16
C ASN A 32 -2.81 19.25 -10.64
N SER A 33 -3.56 18.61 -11.50
CA SER A 33 -4.78 19.17 -12.07
C SER A 33 -5.93 19.16 -11.08
N ASP A 34 -6.83 20.13 -11.22
CA ASP A 34 -8.05 20.21 -10.42
C ASP A 34 -8.88 18.92 -10.59
N PRO A 35 -9.21 18.23 -9.49
CA PRO A 35 -10.06 17.05 -9.53
C PRO A 35 -11.46 17.29 -10.08
N GLU A 36 -11.94 18.54 -10.02
CA GLU A 36 -13.25 18.95 -10.53
C GLU A 36 -13.22 19.45 -11.99
N SER A 37 -12.06 19.43 -12.64
CA SER A 37 -11.94 19.78 -14.05
C SER A 37 -12.75 18.82 -14.95
N ALA A 38 -13.12 19.28 -16.14
CA ALA A 38 -13.84 18.45 -17.11
C ALA A 38 -13.05 17.18 -17.46
N ASP A 39 -11.74 17.35 -17.69
CA ASP A 39 -10.83 16.24 -18.02
C ASP A 39 -10.70 15.23 -16.88
N ALA A 40 -10.58 15.70 -15.64
CA ALA A 40 -10.52 14.80 -14.47
C ALA A 40 -11.83 13.99 -14.35
N ARG A 41 -12.97 14.64 -14.54
CA ARG A 41 -14.26 13.96 -14.51
C ARG A 41 -14.43 12.94 -15.64
N GLU A 42 -13.92 13.22 -16.83
CA GLU A 42 -13.96 12.26 -17.95
C GLU A 42 -13.06 11.05 -17.65
N LEU A 43 -11.81 11.28 -17.26
CA LEU A 43 -10.89 10.21 -16.87
C LEU A 43 -11.47 9.37 -15.72
N TRP A 44 -12.14 10.00 -14.75
CA TRP A 44 -12.81 9.28 -13.67
C TRP A 44 -13.97 8.40 -14.17
N ARG A 45 -14.75 8.87 -15.15
CA ARG A 45 -15.79 8.02 -15.76
C ARG A 45 -15.19 6.80 -16.47
N GLU A 46 -14.02 6.93 -17.08
CA GLU A 46 -13.31 5.78 -17.65
C GLU A 46 -12.88 4.78 -16.59
N VAL A 47 -12.33 5.25 -15.45
CA VAL A 47 -12.00 4.39 -14.31
C VAL A 47 -13.24 3.63 -13.82
N GLN A 48 -14.36 4.32 -13.67
CA GLN A 48 -15.61 3.68 -13.22
C GLN A 48 -16.16 2.62 -14.19
N LYS A 49 -15.83 2.73 -15.47
CA LYS A 49 -16.22 1.77 -16.52
C LYS A 49 -15.17 0.68 -16.76
N ASP A 50 -14.02 0.78 -16.09
CA ASP A 50 -12.97 -0.24 -16.20
C ASP A 50 -13.52 -1.61 -15.80
N ARG A 51 -13.24 -2.61 -16.62
CA ARG A 51 -13.78 -3.96 -16.44
C ARG A 51 -13.41 -4.58 -15.11
N ASP A 52 -12.18 -4.37 -14.68
CA ASP A 52 -11.69 -4.94 -13.42
C ASP A 52 -12.38 -4.25 -12.22
N VAL A 53 -12.64 -2.95 -12.31
CA VAL A 53 -13.42 -2.20 -11.32
C VAL A 53 -14.86 -2.72 -11.24
N LEU A 54 -15.50 -2.91 -12.37
CA LEU A 54 -16.86 -3.45 -12.44
C LEU A 54 -16.93 -4.86 -11.86
N ASP A 55 -15.97 -5.73 -12.20
CA ASP A 55 -15.87 -7.10 -11.68
C ASP A 55 -15.64 -7.13 -10.16
N ILE A 56 -14.86 -6.21 -9.61
CA ILE A 56 -14.66 -6.07 -8.18
C ILE A 56 -15.97 -5.70 -7.48
N PHE A 57 -16.62 -4.63 -7.93
CA PHE A 57 -17.85 -4.16 -7.28
C PHE A 57 -19.04 -5.10 -7.46
N ALA A 58 -19.11 -5.86 -8.55
CA ALA A 58 -20.13 -6.89 -8.74
C ALA A 58 -20.10 -7.99 -7.67
N LYS A 59 -18.97 -8.17 -6.99
CA LYS A 59 -18.79 -9.15 -5.91
C LYS A 59 -18.97 -8.57 -4.50
N GLN A 60 -19.21 -7.25 -4.40
CA GLN A 60 -19.45 -6.63 -3.10
C GLN A 60 -20.81 -7.06 -2.55
N LYS A 61 -20.81 -7.47 -1.27
CA LYS A 61 -22.01 -7.91 -0.57
C LYS A 61 -22.82 -6.73 -0.04
N PRO A 62 -24.10 -6.97 0.31
CA PRO A 62 -24.96 -5.93 0.85
C PRO A 62 -24.46 -5.24 2.10
N ASP A 63 -23.61 -5.89 2.92
CA ASP A 63 -22.98 -5.32 4.10
C ASP A 63 -21.72 -4.49 3.80
N GLY A 64 -21.31 -4.43 2.54
CA GLY A 64 -20.10 -3.70 2.10
C GLY A 64 -18.86 -4.58 2.00
N SER A 65 -18.90 -5.82 2.47
CA SER A 65 -17.76 -6.74 2.43
C SER A 65 -17.62 -7.43 1.07
N TRP A 66 -16.45 -8.03 0.83
CA TRP A 66 -16.24 -9.01 -0.24
C TRP A 66 -16.13 -10.42 0.31
N CYS A 67 -15.78 -10.57 1.58
CA CYS A 67 -15.78 -11.84 2.28
C CYS A 67 -16.45 -11.70 3.64
N ALA A 68 -17.35 -12.60 3.98
CA ALA A 68 -18.03 -12.62 5.28
C ALA A 68 -17.09 -13.07 6.40
N GLY A 69 -17.39 -12.68 7.63
CA GLY A 69 -16.72 -13.18 8.83
C GLY A 69 -15.59 -12.29 9.36
N GLY A 70 -15.35 -11.15 8.75
CA GLY A 70 -14.40 -10.15 9.25
C GLY A 70 -13.55 -9.50 8.16
N PRO A 71 -12.87 -8.41 8.49
CA PRO A 71 -12.05 -7.64 7.52
C PRO A 71 -10.95 -8.45 6.88
N TRP A 72 -10.44 -9.46 7.59
CA TRP A 72 -9.36 -10.35 7.17
C TRP A 72 -9.82 -11.81 7.01
N ALA A 73 -11.11 -12.06 7.05
CA ALA A 73 -11.66 -13.40 6.93
C ALA A 73 -11.35 -14.02 5.56
N SER A 74 -11.05 -15.33 5.59
CA SER A 74 -10.85 -16.13 4.39
C SER A 74 -12.18 -16.66 3.88
N PRO A 75 -12.39 -16.74 2.56
CA PRO A 75 -13.49 -17.52 2.01
C PRO A 75 -13.39 -18.99 2.46
N PRO A 76 -14.51 -19.71 2.61
CA PRO A 76 -14.52 -21.11 3.06
C PRO A 76 -13.69 -22.07 2.18
N TRP A 77 -13.55 -21.77 0.90
CA TRP A 77 -12.76 -22.55 -0.06
C TRP A 77 -11.25 -22.24 -0.01
N TYR A 78 -10.84 -21.20 0.73
CA TYR A 78 -9.45 -20.82 0.84
C TYR A 78 -8.75 -21.63 1.95
N ILE A 79 -7.96 -22.60 1.56
CA ILE A 79 -7.12 -23.39 2.47
C ILE A 79 -5.67 -22.93 2.25
N PRO A 80 -5.03 -22.29 3.22
CA PRO A 80 -3.64 -21.86 3.08
C PRO A 80 -2.72 -23.10 3.03
N LYS A 81 -2.05 -23.31 1.91
CA LYS A 81 -1.00 -24.34 1.81
C LYS A 81 0.24 -23.85 2.57
N GLY A 82 0.65 -24.58 3.59
CA GLY A 82 1.88 -24.30 4.35
C GLY A 82 1.74 -23.27 5.47
N GLY A 83 0.55 -23.12 6.05
CA GLY A 83 0.27 -22.25 7.19
C GLY A 83 -0.09 -20.82 6.81
N CYS A 84 -0.66 -20.08 7.76
CA CYS A 84 -0.97 -18.65 7.58
C CYS A 84 0.30 -17.83 7.54
N THR A 85 0.59 -17.22 6.40
CA THR A 85 1.53 -16.10 6.38
C THR A 85 0.81 -14.83 6.86
N PRO A 86 1.53 -13.84 7.40
CA PRO A 86 0.92 -12.56 7.82
C PRO A 86 0.08 -11.86 6.74
N VAL A 87 0.28 -12.22 5.48
CA VAL A 87 -0.40 -11.61 4.33
C VAL A 87 -1.42 -12.53 3.67
N SER A 88 -1.65 -13.72 4.20
CA SER A 88 -2.71 -14.62 3.73
C SER A 88 -4.00 -14.40 4.52
N PRO A 89 -5.16 -14.46 3.88
CA PRO A 89 -5.40 -14.55 2.44
C PRO A 89 -5.25 -13.20 1.74
N LYS A 90 -4.52 -13.17 0.63
CA LYS A 90 -4.34 -11.95 -0.17
C LYS A 90 -5.49 -11.77 -1.17
N TYR A 91 -5.86 -10.51 -1.42
CA TYR A 91 -6.69 -10.06 -2.55
C TYR A 91 -8.13 -10.58 -2.58
N VAL A 92 -8.58 -11.25 -1.53
CA VAL A 92 -9.95 -11.75 -1.39
C VAL A 92 -10.65 -11.20 -0.15
N THR A 93 -9.90 -10.59 0.76
CA THR A 93 -10.45 -9.96 1.95
C THR A 93 -10.91 -8.54 1.64
N THR A 94 -11.88 -8.06 2.40
CA THR A 94 -12.37 -6.66 2.28
C THR A 94 -11.23 -5.66 2.39
N THR A 95 -10.30 -5.89 3.31
CA THR A 95 -9.11 -5.04 3.49
C THR A 95 -8.23 -4.94 2.25
N TRP A 96 -7.93 -6.07 1.59
CA TRP A 96 -7.11 -6.04 0.38
C TRP A 96 -7.82 -5.36 -0.79
N ILE A 97 -9.11 -5.56 -0.91
CA ILE A 97 -9.90 -4.94 -1.98
C ILE A 97 -9.99 -3.42 -1.78
N LEU A 98 -10.16 -2.95 -0.55
CA LEU A 98 -10.07 -1.51 -0.25
C LEU A 98 -8.72 -0.92 -0.67
N GLN A 99 -7.61 -1.63 -0.44
CA GLN A 99 -6.31 -1.17 -0.88
C GLN A 99 -6.21 -1.06 -2.41
N ILE A 100 -6.70 -2.07 -3.13
CA ILE A 100 -6.70 -2.08 -4.60
C ILE A 100 -7.54 -0.93 -5.15
N LEU A 101 -8.75 -0.75 -4.63
CA LEU A 101 -9.64 0.32 -5.09
C LEU A 101 -9.07 1.71 -4.77
N GLY A 102 -8.44 1.87 -3.59
CA GLY A 102 -7.74 3.10 -3.24
C GLY A 102 -6.56 3.40 -4.18
N ASP A 103 -5.80 2.37 -4.57
CA ASP A 103 -4.74 2.52 -5.57
C ASP A 103 -5.28 2.92 -6.95
N MET A 104 -6.53 2.56 -7.27
CA MET A 104 -7.21 2.98 -8.50
C MET A 104 -7.84 4.36 -8.42
N GLY A 105 -7.75 5.03 -7.28
CA GLY A 105 -8.26 6.38 -7.07
C GLY A 105 -9.65 6.46 -6.46
N PHE A 106 -10.25 5.34 -6.04
CA PHE A 106 -11.51 5.36 -5.28
C PHE A 106 -11.29 5.91 -3.89
N ASP A 107 -12.25 6.69 -3.42
CA ASP A 107 -12.21 7.34 -2.11
C ASP A 107 -13.55 7.28 -1.36
N MET A 108 -13.62 7.93 -0.20
CA MET A 108 -14.79 7.97 0.68
C MET A 108 -16.01 8.67 0.08
N GLN A 109 -15.91 9.34 -1.05
CA GLN A 109 -17.08 9.92 -1.75
C GLN A 109 -17.91 8.82 -2.42
N ASP A 110 -17.30 7.68 -2.78
CA ASP A 110 -18.03 6.52 -3.29
C ASP A 110 -18.74 5.79 -2.15
N LYS A 111 -20.07 5.71 -2.23
CA LYS A 111 -20.91 5.05 -1.22
C LYS A 111 -20.54 3.59 -0.99
N ARG A 112 -20.03 2.89 -2.00
CA ARG A 112 -19.59 1.49 -1.90
C ARG A 112 -18.31 1.38 -1.06
N ILE A 113 -17.38 2.33 -1.25
CA ILE A 113 -16.15 2.43 -0.43
C ILE A 113 -16.51 2.77 1.02
N LYS A 114 -17.35 3.78 1.24
CA LYS A 114 -17.82 4.14 2.58
C LYS A 114 -18.41 2.94 3.30
N LYS A 115 -19.26 2.19 2.62
CA LYS A 115 -19.90 0.98 3.18
C LYS A 115 -18.89 -0.10 3.54
N ALA A 116 -17.85 -0.29 2.73
CA ALA A 116 -16.76 -1.22 3.02
C ALA A 116 -15.92 -0.78 4.22
N CYS A 117 -15.64 0.52 4.35
CA CYS A 117 -14.97 1.07 5.53
C CYS A 117 -15.82 0.88 6.79
N ASP A 118 -17.11 1.16 6.72
CA ASP A 118 -18.03 0.96 7.85
C ASP A 118 -18.10 -0.52 8.27
N TYR A 119 -18.08 -1.45 7.31
CA TYR A 119 -17.96 -2.87 7.60
C TYR A 119 -16.67 -3.18 8.38
N VAL A 120 -15.52 -2.69 7.94
CA VAL A 120 -14.26 -2.90 8.67
C VAL A 120 -14.30 -2.29 10.06
N PHE A 121 -14.88 -1.09 10.22
CA PHE A 121 -15.03 -0.45 11.52
C PHE A 121 -15.96 -1.18 12.48
N SER A 122 -16.91 -1.97 11.99
CA SER A 122 -17.76 -2.79 12.86
C SER A 122 -16.96 -3.81 13.69
N PHE A 123 -15.74 -4.11 13.27
CA PHE A 123 -14.79 -4.98 13.99
C PHE A 123 -13.78 -4.21 14.85
N GLN A 124 -13.93 -2.89 14.99
CA GLN A 124 -13.04 -2.11 15.86
C GLN A 124 -13.39 -2.34 17.34
N CYS A 125 -12.38 -2.73 18.11
CA CYS A 125 -12.42 -2.90 19.55
C CYS A 125 -12.34 -1.55 20.29
N ARG A 126 -12.65 -1.55 21.58
CA ARG A 126 -12.66 -0.33 22.44
C ARG A 126 -11.31 0.39 22.47
N ASN A 127 -10.20 -0.36 22.40
CA ASN A 127 -8.84 0.17 22.41
C ASN A 127 -8.37 0.70 21.05
N GLY A 128 -9.18 0.55 19.99
CA GLY A 128 -8.85 0.94 18.62
C GLY A 128 -8.27 -0.18 17.74
N LEU A 129 -8.02 -1.37 18.27
CA LEU A 129 -7.65 -2.53 17.47
C LEU A 129 -8.81 -2.89 16.53
N ILE A 130 -8.52 -3.16 15.27
CA ILE A 130 -9.49 -3.75 14.35
C ILE A 130 -9.25 -5.25 14.33
N ALA A 131 -10.23 -6.02 14.80
CA ALA A 131 -10.16 -7.47 14.82
C ALA A 131 -10.16 -8.04 13.40
N GLU A 132 -9.42 -9.11 13.18
CA GLU A 132 -9.36 -9.80 11.88
C GLU A 132 -10.70 -10.50 11.56
N ALA A 133 -11.31 -11.04 12.58
CA ALA A 133 -12.63 -11.70 12.64
C ALA A 133 -13.05 -11.71 14.11
N ASP A 134 -14.21 -12.21 14.45
CA ASP A 134 -14.67 -12.49 15.82
C ASP A 134 -14.21 -11.43 16.85
N LYS A 135 -14.84 -10.25 16.77
CA LYS A 135 -14.50 -9.09 17.61
C LYS A 135 -14.51 -9.42 19.12
N ASP A 136 -15.44 -10.26 19.55
CA ASP A 136 -15.64 -10.54 20.97
C ASP A 136 -14.43 -11.26 21.58
N LYS A 137 -13.75 -12.12 20.84
CA LYS A 137 -12.47 -12.72 21.26
C LYS A 137 -11.40 -11.68 21.54
N TYR A 138 -11.31 -10.68 20.67
CA TYR A 138 -10.32 -9.60 20.80
C TYR A 138 -10.67 -8.64 21.94
N GLU A 139 -11.96 -8.46 22.27
CA GLU A 139 -12.40 -7.63 23.41
C GLU A 139 -12.12 -8.27 24.77
N VAL A 140 -12.19 -9.60 24.87
CA VAL A 140 -11.89 -10.34 26.10
C VAL A 140 -10.40 -10.34 26.39
N ASP A 141 -9.57 -10.35 25.36
CA ASP A 141 -8.14 -10.53 25.48
C ASP A 141 -7.36 -9.40 24.81
N LEU A 142 -7.60 -8.16 25.28
CA LEU A 142 -6.92 -6.96 24.82
C LEU A 142 -5.39 -6.96 25.08
N GLN A 143 -4.91 -7.88 25.93
CA GLN A 143 -3.49 -8.05 26.24
C GLN A 143 -2.86 -9.16 25.40
N MET A 144 -3.65 -9.84 24.56
CA MET A 144 -3.15 -11.00 23.85
C MET A 144 -2.00 -10.68 22.94
N LEU A 145 -1.01 -11.47 23.12
CA LEU A 145 0.20 -11.79 22.38
C LEU A 145 0.04 -11.95 20.84
N ASN A 146 -1.19 -11.95 20.36
CA ASN A 146 -1.54 -12.11 18.94
C ASN A 146 -1.73 -10.78 18.20
N ASN A 147 -1.36 -9.67 18.81
CA ASN A 147 -1.30 -8.41 18.10
C ASN A 147 -0.35 -8.54 16.93
N MET A 148 -0.92 -8.66 15.75
CA MET A 148 -0.15 -8.75 14.51
C MET A 148 -0.04 -7.35 13.90
N PRO A 149 1.02 -6.59 14.21
CA PRO A 149 1.16 -5.22 13.72
C PRO A 149 1.03 -5.14 12.21
N CYS A 150 1.55 -6.13 11.49
CA CYS A 150 1.48 -6.18 10.03
C CYS A 150 0.04 -6.29 9.51
N ARG A 151 -0.80 -7.16 10.06
CA ARG A 151 -2.21 -7.29 9.61
C ARG A 151 -3.05 -6.10 10.02
N PHE A 152 -2.88 -5.64 11.25
CA PHE A 152 -3.53 -4.43 11.73
C PHE A 152 -3.19 -3.22 10.85
N SER A 153 -1.90 -3.04 10.55
CA SER A 153 -1.45 -1.98 9.64
C SER A 153 -2.03 -2.11 8.23
N LEU A 154 -2.16 -3.34 7.71
CA LEU A 154 -2.78 -3.55 6.39
C LEU A 154 -4.25 -3.08 6.36
N MET A 155 -5.00 -3.25 7.46
CA MET A 155 -6.36 -2.71 7.56
C MET A 155 -6.36 -1.17 7.57
N LEU A 156 -5.42 -0.56 8.29
CA LEU A 156 -5.25 0.90 8.29
C LEU A 156 -4.78 1.44 6.94
N ILE A 157 -3.91 0.73 6.23
CA ILE A 157 -3.49 1.07 4.86
C ILE A 157 -4.70 1.12 3.93
N GLY A 158 -5.62 0.17 4.02
CA GLY A 158 -6.85 0.17 3.23
C GLY A 158 -7.64 1.47 3.41
N HIS A 159 -7.87 1.86 4.66
CA HIS A 159 -8.55 3.12 4.98
C HIS A 159 -7.76 4.36 4.53
N GLY A 160 -6.44 4.35 4.73
CA GLY A 160 -5.58 5.46 4.32
C GLY A 160 -5.60 5.68 2.80
N LYS A 161 -5.56 4.61 2.02
CA LYS A 161 -5.58 4.67 0.54
C LYS A 161 -6.89 5.20 -0.02
N VAL A 162 -8.01 4.90 0.63
CA VAL A 162 -9.33 5.42 0.21
C VAL A 162 -9.67 6.77 0.86
N GLY A 163 -8.69 7.44 1.47
CA GLY A 163 -8.89 8.79 2.01
C GLY A 163 -9.74 8.87 3.28
N ALA A 164 -9.96 7.76 4.00
CA ALA A 164 -10.71 7.76 5.26
C ALA A 164 -9.95 8.39 6.45
N ILE A 165 -8.85 9.09 6.19
CA ILE A 165 -7.90 9.61 7.21
C ILE A 165 -8.53 10.63 8.17
N CYS A 166 -9.62 11.27 7.78
CA CYS A 166 -10.37 12.21 8.62
C CYS A 166 -11.43 11.53 9.48
N ASP A 167 -11.67 10.24 9.32
CA ASP A 167 -12.63 9.52 10.16
C ASP A 167 -12.13 9.45 11.62
N PRO A 168 -12.89 9.98 12.58
CA PRO A 168 -12.45 10.05 13.99
C PRO A 168 -12.23 8.65 14.60
N ARG A 169 -12.87 7.63 14.07
CA ARG A 169 -12.68 6.24 14.52
C ARG A 169 -11.24 5.75 14.34
N LEU A 170 -10.55 6.24 13.30
CA LEU A 170 -9.15 5.87 13.01
C LEU A 170 -8.14 6.43 14.01
N ALA A 171 -8.45 7.52 14.69
CA ALA A 171 -7.50 8.15 15.62
C ALA A 171 -7.00 7.16 16.69
N LYS A 172 -7.91 6.40 17.31
CA LYS A 172 -7.57 5.38 18.31
C LYS A 172 -6.68 4.27 17.73
N SER A 173 -6.94 3.88 16.48
CA SER A 173 -6.19 2.83 15.79
C SER A 173 -4.76 3.26 15.47
N TYR A 174 -4.57 4.46 14.96
CA TYR A 174 -3.23 5.00 14.71
C TYR A 174 -2.46 5.25 16.00
N ASP A 175 -3.11 5.77 17.05
CA ASP A 175 -2.48 5.99 18.35
C ASP A 175 -2.07 4.65 19.01
N LEU A 176 -2.86 3.58 18.80
CA LEU A 176 -2.49 2.23 19.22
C LEU A 176 -1.24 1.73 18.46
N LEU A 177 -1.18 1.95 17.15
CA LEU A 177 -0.04 1.53 16.33
C LEU A 177 1.24 2.25 16.78
N VAL A 178 1.16 3.55 17.09
CA VAL A 178 2.29 4.32 17.64
C VAL A 178 2.75 3.75 18.99
N ARG A 179 1.81 3.41 19.90
CA ARG A 179 2.17 2.80 21.19
C ARG A 179 2.90 1.45 21.06
N TRP A 180 2.72 0.74 19.96
CA TRP A 180 3.41 -0.53 19.71
C TRP A 180 4.78 -0.36 19.06
N GLN A 181 5.16 0.88 18.69
CA GLN A 181 6.50 1.15 18.17
C GLN A 181 7.54 0.93 19.25
N ARG A 182 8.59 0.19 18.92
CA ARG A 182 9.69 -0.12 19.81
C ARG A 182 10.79 0.96 19.77
N GLU A 183 11.71 0.88 20.70
CA GLU A 183 12.86 1.80 20.81
C GLU A 183 13.73 1.79 19.55
N ASP A 184 13.88 0.61 18.90
CA ASP A 184 14.61 0.48 17.63
C ASP A 184 13.88 1.11 16.42
N GLY A 185 12.72 1.74 16.63
CA GLY A 185 11.92 2.40 15.62
C GLY A 185 10.98 1.49 14.84
N GLY A 186 11.02 0.19 15.08
CA GLY A 186 10.22 -0.78 14.35
C GLY A 186 9.05 -1.38 15.13
N TRP A 187 8.46 -2.42 14.55
CA TRP A 187 7.36 -3.21 15.13
C TRP A 187 7.64 -4.71 15.00
N ILE A 188 7.16 -5.47 15.97
CA ILE A 188 7.28 -6.93 15.98
C ILE A 188 5.99 -7.57 16.47
N LEU A 189 5.73 -8.79 16.04
CA LEU A 189 4.74 -9.65 16.68
C LEU A 189 5.34 -10.19 17.98
N GLU A 190 4.74 -9.92 19.12
CA GLU A 190 5.23 -10.38 20.45
C GLU A 190 5.44 -11.89 20.51
N LYS A 191 4.59 -12.67 19.84
CA LYS A 191 4.77 -14.13 19.71
C LYS A 191 6.15 -14.49 19.12
N HIS A 192 6.63 -13.75 18.12
CA HIS A 192 7.96 -14.00 17.53
C HIS A 192 9.09 -13.66 18.48
N LYS A 193 8.92 -12.65 19.34
CA LYS A 193 9.88 -12.32 20.38
C LYS A 193 9.99 -13.48 21.38
N VAL A 194 8.84 -13.99 21.86
CA VAL A 194 8.79 -15.05 22.86
C VAL A 194 9.24 -16.41 22.28
N GLU A 195 8.68 -16.80 21.12
CA GLU A 195 8.92 -18.15 20.58
C GLU A 195 10.22 -18.28 19.78
N ARG A 196 10.75 -17.18 19.23
CA ARG A 196 11.93 -17.19 18.36
C ARG A 196 13.12 -16.44 18.93
N GLY A 197 12.98 -15.82 20.10
CA GLY A 197 14.03 -15.03 20.72
C GLY A 197 14.44 -13.81 19.90
N TRP A 198 13.51 -13.26 19.08
CA TRP A 198 13.80 -12.08 18.28
C TRP A 198 13.83 -10.83 19.16
N ASP A 199 14.98 -10.24 19.27
CA ASP A 199 15.23 -9.00 20.02
C ASP A 199 15.06 -7.73 19.17
N ARG A 200 15.18 -7.83 17.85
CA ARG A 200 14.96 -6.74 16.88
C ARG A 200 13.57 -6.79 16.27
N SER A 201 13.08 -5.62 15.87
CA SER A 201 11.80 -5.50 15.14
C SER A 201 11.81 -6.22 13.80
N CYS A 202 10.60 -6.58 13.34
CA CYS A 202 10.41 -7.26 12.07
C CYS A 202 10.32 -6.23 10.93
N PRO A 203 11.19 -6.26 9.91
CA PRO A 203 11.14 -5.31 8.80
C PRO A 203 9.81 -5.31 8.07
N TYR A 204 9.19 -6.47 7.93
CA TYR A 204 7.87 -6.60 7.31
C TYR A 204 6.77 -5.87 8.11
N SER A 205 6.73 -6.07 9.43
CA SER A 205 5.78 -5.36 10.30
C SER A 205 6.07 -3.86 10.33
N THR A 206 7.34 -3.49 10.37
CA THR A 206 7.80 -2.11 10.37
C THR A 206 7.40 -1.39 9.10
N PHE A 207 7.62 -2.00 7.92
CA PHE A 207 7.18 -1.40 6.66
C PHE A 207 5.69 -1.10 6.66
N HIS A 208 4.84 -2.07 7.03
CA HIS A 208 3.39 -1.87 6.99
C HIS A 208 2.91 -0.84 8.02
N ALA A 209 3.50 -0.85 9.23
CA ALA A 209 3.16 0.12 10.25
C ALA A 209 3.56 1.56 9.85
N THR A 210 4.79 1.71 9.35
CA THR A 210 5.28 2.98 8.83
C THR A 210 4.42 3.50 7.69
N TYR A 211 4.06 2.61 6.74
CA TYR A 211 3.22 2.99 5.60
C TYR A 211 1.80 3.36 6.02
N ALA A 212 1.21 2.67 6.99
CA ALA A 212 -0.09 3.02 7.54
C ALA A 212 -0.08 4.42 8.18
N LEU A 213 0.93 4.71 9.03
CA LEU A 213 1.11 6.02 9.66
C LEU A 213 1.40 7.13 8.66
N HIS A 214 2.19 6.83 7.62
CA HIS A 214 2.44 7.74 6.51
C HIS A 214 1.14 8.14 5.79
N LEU A 215 0.29 7.16 5.48
CA LEU A 215 -1.00 7.42 4.84
C LEU A 215 -1.97 8.21 5.72
N ALA A 216 -1.83 8.17 7.04
CA ALA A 216 -2.63 8.98 7.96
C ALA A 216 -2.41 10.49 7.79
N ARG A 217 -1.27 10.90 7.22
CA ARG A 217 -0.90 12.30 6.88
C ARG A 217 -1.10 13.31 8.01
N LYS A 218 -0.87 12.89 9.26
CA LYS A 218 -0.98 13.76 10.44
C LYS A 218 0.39 14.03 11.02
N GLU A 219 0.67 15.30 11.31
CA GLU A 219 1.96 15.74 11.85
C GLU A 219 2.33 14.99 13.14
N LYS A 220 1.35 14.73 14.01
CA LYS A 220 1.59 13.98 15.25
C LYS A 220 2.19 12.58 15.06
N TYR A 221 2.09 12.00 13.86
CA TYR A 221 2.67 10.68 13.56
C TYR A 221 4.01 10.75 12.82
N ARG A 222 4.44 11.96 12.43
CA ARG A 222 5.64 12.17 11.63
C ARG A 222 6.89 11.52 12.27
N ALA A 223 7.12 11.80 13.53
CA ALA A 223 8.28 11.24 14.25
C ALA A 223 8.29 9.69 14.26
N SER A 224 7.11 9.05 14.37
CA SER A 224 7.00 7.60 14.30
C SER A 224 7.30 7.08 12.89
N VAL A 225 6.86 7.78 11.85
CA VAL A 225 7.17 7.43 10.45
C VAL A 225 8.69 7.54 10.22
N GLU A 226 9.30 8.64 10.62
CA GLU A 226 10.74 8.86 10.46
C GLU A 226 11.57 7.78 11.16
N LYS A 227 11.23 7.41 12.40
CA LYS A 227 11.88 6.29 13.11
C LYS A 227 11.72 4.96 12.36
N GLY A 228 10.54 4.69 11.84
CA GLY A 228 10.27 3.50 11.04
C GLY A 228 11.08 3.46 9.74
N LEU A 229 11.22 4.60 9.05
CA LEU A 229 12.05 4.73 7.85
C LEU A 229 13.54 4.53 8.18
N MET A 230 14.03 5.08 9.29
CA MET A 230 15.41 4.88 9.72
C MET A 230 15.71 3.40 10.02
N PHE A 231 14.78 2.69 10.69
CA PHE A 231 14.89 1.25 10.90
C PHE A 231 14.95 0.48 9.56
N LEU A 232 14.09 0.83 8.61
CA LEU A 232 14.06 0.18 7.29
C LEU A 232 15.34 0.45 6.50
N LEU A 233 15.87 1.67 6.56
CA LEU A 233 17.15 2.03 5.93
C LEU A 233 18.32 1.23 6.51
N ASP A 234 18.41 1.15 7.83
CA ASP A 234 19.41 0.32 8.52
C ASP A 234 19.30 -1.15 8.10
N HIS A 235 18.06 -1.67 8.06
CA HIS A 235 17.84 -3.04 7.61
C HIS A 235 18.27 -3.27 6.15
N LEU A 236 18.04 -2.31 5.25
CA LEU A 236 18.48 -2.41 3.85
C LEU A 236 19.99 -2.37 3.72
N SER A 237 20.69 -1.58 4.57
CA SER A 237 22.15 -1.45 4.56
C SER A 237 22.88 -2.75 4.91
N HIS A 238 22.21 -3.67 5.61
CA HIS A 238 22.77 -4.97 5.98
C HIS A 238 22.38 -6.11 5.02
N LYS A 239 21.81 -5.79 3.86
CA LYS A 239 21.37 -6.79 2.89
C LYS A 239 22.22 -6.79 1.64
N GLU A 240 22.46 -8.01 1.16
CA GLU A 240 23.04 -8.18 -0.18
C GLU A 240 22.09 -7.64 -1.27
N GLU A 241 22.66 -7.05 -2.29
CA GLU A 241 21.95 -6.49 -3.46
C GLU A 241 20.95 -7.47 -4.07
N SER A 242 21.34 -8.75 -4.19
CA SER A 242 20.46 -9.81 -4.70
C SER A 242 19.19 -10.01 -3.85
N THR A 243 19.26 -9.70 -2.57
CA THR A 243 18.13 -9.79 -1.62
C THR A 243 17.27 -8.54 -1.70
N ILE A 244 17.87 -7.36 -1.83
CA ILE A 244 17.17 -6.09 -2.03
C ILE A 244 16.27 -6.18 -3.27
N LYS A 245 16.81 -6.69 -4.37
CA LYS A 245 16.06 -6.89 -5.64
C LYS A 245 14.91 -7.90 -5.53
N LYS A 246 14.88 -8.74 -4.49
CA LYS A 246 13.78 -9.69 -4.21
C LYS A 246 12.65 -9.11 -3.35
N PHE A 247 12.81 -7.94 -2.76
CA PHE A 247 11.82 -7.30 -1.90
C PHE A 247 10.48 -6.98 -2.58
N PHE A 248 10.45 -7.04 -3.87
CA PHE A 248 9.27 -6.88 -4.68
C PHE A 248 8.12 -7.87 -4.41
N TYR A 249 8.33 -8.90 -3.59
CA TYR A 249 7.42 -10.05 -3.53
C TYR A 249 6.44 -10.03 -2.35
N HIS A 250 6.42 -8.98 -1.54
CA HIS A 250 5.71 -8.99 -0.26
C HIS A 250 4.40 -8.18 -0.20
N GLY A 251 3.65 -8.11 -1.30
CA GLY A 251 2.31 -7.53 -1.29
C GLY A 251 2.25 -6.00 -1.41
N HIS A 252 3.29 -5.31 -1.00
CA HIS A 252 3.58 -3.92 -1.37
C HIS A 252 4.93 -3.90 -2.06
N SER A 253 5.03 -3.12 -3.12
CA SER A 253 6.27 -3.04 -3.89
C SER A 253 7.28 -2.12 -3.20
N ILE A 254 8.54 -2.31 -3.52
CA ILE A 254 9.61 -1.37 -3.18
C ILE A 254 9.27 0.06 -3.60
N MET A 255 8.38 0.22 -4.58
CA MET A 255 7.91 1.53 -5.03
C MET A 255 7.21 2.32 -3.93
N HIS A 256 6.48 1.64 -3.03
CA HIS A 256 5.85 2.29 -1.88
C HIS A 256 6.89 2.71 -0.83
N GLU A 257 7.95 1.91 -0.63
CA GLU A 257 9.07 2.29 0.23
C GLU A 257 9.82 3.50 -0.35
N LEU A 258 10.19 3.45 -1.62
CA LEU A 258 10.87 4.55 -2.30
C LEU A 258 10.04 5.83 -2.29
N LEU A 259 8.72 5.70 -2.46
CA LEU A 259 7.83 6.85 -2.39
C LEU A 259 7.84 7.48 -1.00
N MET A 260 7.77 6.68 0.08
CA MET A 260 7.90 7.19 1.43
C MET A 260 9.27 7.83 1.67
N PHE A 261 10.37 7.16 1.34
CA PHE A 261 11.71 7.72 1.49
C PHE A 261 11.85 9.05 0.76
N SER A 262 11.34 9.15 -0.48
CA SER A 262 11.38 10.37 -1.28
C SER A 262 10.54 11.52 -0.68
N GLU A 263 9.45 11.19 0.01
CA GLU A 263 8.56 12.18 0.63
C GLU A 263 9.09 12.74 1.95
N TYR A 264 9.93 12.01 2.66
CA TYR A 264 10.55 12.43 3.92
C TYR A 264 11.99 12.88 3.77
N ASP A 265 12.57 12.74 2.58
CA ASP A 265 13.98 13.01 2.29
C ASP A 265 14.95 12.25 3.21
N ILE A 266 14.53 11.07 3.66
CA ILE A 266 15.31 10.21 4.52
C ILE A 266 16.10 9.21 3.68
N GLY A 267 17.42 9.26 3.77
CA GLY A 267 18.30 8.26 3.20
C GLY A 267 18.30 8.15 1.67
N MET A 268 17.73 9.12 0.94
CA MET A 268 17.70 9.09 -0.54
C MET A 268 19.10 9.06 -1.17
N GLN A 269 20.11 9.55 -0.45
CA GLN A 269 21.52 9.49 -0.85
C GLN A 269 22.25 8.26 -0.29
N ALA A 270 21.61 7.46 0.57
CA ALA A 270 22.20 6.26 1.12
C ALA A 270 22.42 5.20 0.05
N GLU A 271 23.52 4.45 0.19
CA GLU A 271 23.95 3.45 -0.79
C GLU A 271 22.82 2.44 -1.15
N PRO A 272 22.09 1.81 -0.19
CA PRO A 272 21.07 0.83 -0.55
C PRO A 272 19.92 1.44 -1.37
N ILE A 273 19.53 2.68 -1.10
CA ILE A 273 18.49 3.36 -1.91
C ILE A 273 19.02 3.71 -3.30
N ARG A 274 20.27 4.18 -3.39
CA ARG A 274 20.91 4.45 -4.69
C ARG A 274 21.04 3.19 -5.54
N THR A 275 21.38 2.07 -4.94
CA THR A 275 21.45 0.77 -5.61
C THR A 275 20.09 0.35 -6.17
N ILE A 276 19.02 0.49 -5.39
CA ILE A 276 17.65 0.20 -5.84
C ILE A 276 17.26 1.13 -6.99
N LEU A 277 17.51 2.43 -6.86
CA LEU A 277 17.20 3.41 -7.91
C LEU A 277 18.01 3.14 -9.18
N GLY A 278 19.30 2.82 -9.06
CA GLY A 278 20.16 2.45 -10.18
C GLY A 278 19.59 1.26 -10.97
N TRP A 279 19.25 0.21 -10.25
CA TRP A 279 18.62 -0.97 -10.87
C TRP A 279 17.27 -0.66 -11.53
N LEU A 280 16.43 0.18 -10.93
CA LEU A 280 15.16 0.59 -11.54
C LEU A 280 15.38 1.45 -12.79
N LEU A 281 16.41 2.30 -12.78
CA LEU A 281 16.78 3.12 -13.94
C LEU A 281 17.27 2.30 -15.14
N GLU A 282 17.87 1.12 -14.93
CA GLU A 282 18.21 0.18 -16.01
C GLU A 282 16.98 -0.27 -16.83
N MET A 283 15.80 -0.23 -16.21
CA MET A 283 14.54 -0.58 -16.86
C MET A 283 13.95 0.56 -17.71
N TYR A 284 14.55 1.75 -17.68
CA TYR A 284 14.05 2.91 -18.40
C TYR A 284 14.36 2.85 -19.88
N LYS A 285 13.34 2.97 -20.72
CA LYS A 285 13.46 3.02 -22.17
C LYS A 285 13.35 4.47 -22.66
N VAL A 286 14.50 5.12 -22.80
CA VAL A 286 14.63 6.56 -23.11
C VAL A 286 13.85 6.98 -24.37
N ARG A 287 13.86 6.14 -25.41
CA ARG A 287 13.13 6.44 -26.66
C ARG A 287 11.62 6.35 -26.50
N GLU A 288 11.16 5.47 -25.59
CA GLU A 288 9.74 5.18 -25.38
C GLU A 288 9.15 6.03 -24.24
N GLY A 289 9.97 6.70 -23.41
CA GLY A 289 9.51 7.49 -22.28
C GLY A 289 8.83 6.68 -21.18
N ARG A 290 9.24 5.40 -20.98
CA ARG A 290 8.63 4.51 -19.99
C ARG A 290 9.61 3.53 -19.37
N PHE A 291 9.19 2.95 -18.25
CA PHE A 291 9.88 1.83 -17.61
C PHE A 291 9.29 0.50 -18.09
N ILE A 292 10.15 -0.46 -18.38
CA ILE A 292 9.76 -1.82 -18.74
C ILE A 292 10.46 -2.80 -17.81
N TYR A 293 9.68 -3.55 -17.05
CA TYR A 293 10.23 -4.57 -16.16
C TYR A 293 10.94 -5.67 -16.97
N SER A 294 12.22 -5.86 -16.68
CA SER A 294 13.07 -6.84 -17.37
C SER A 294 13.23 -8.17 -16.63
N GLY A 295 12.58 -8.31 -15.46
CA GLY A 295 12.66 -9.51 -14.65
C GLY A 295 11.84 -10.68 -15.21
N LYS A 296 12.09 -11.89 -14.71
CA LYS A 296 11.30 -13.07 -15.06
C LYS A 296 9.85 -12.86 -14.63
N PRO A 297 8.85 -13.17 -15.48
CA PRO A 297 7.46 -13.09 -15.12
C PRO A 297 7.19 -13.86 -13.82
N ILE A 298 6.53 -13.24 -12.87
CA ILE A 298 6.22 -13.84 -11.56
C ILE A 298 5.00 -14.79 -11.71
N ALA A 299 5.00 -15.60 -12.75
CA ALA A 299 3.94 -16.55 -13.08
C ALA A 299 3.61 -17.52 -11.94
N LYS A 300 4.56 -17.78 -11.04
CA LYS A 300 4.33 -18.65 -9.87
C LYS A 300 3.38 -18.07 -8.81
N TYR A 301 3.21 -16.76 -8.77
CA TYR A 301 2.32 -16.13 -7.78
C TYR A 301 0.88 -15.97 -8.26
N SER A 302 0.65 -15.88 -9.58
CA SER A 302 -0.68 -15.73 -10.15
C SER A 302 -1.57 -16.98 -9.98
N ARG A 303 -0.96 -18.16 -9.89
CA ARG A 303 -1.69 -19.44 -9.77
C ARG A 303 -2.09 -19.83 -8.33
N ARG A 304 -1.69 -19.11 -7.32
CA ARG A 304 -1.90 -19.48 -5.90
C ARG A 304 -3.05 -18.76 -5.20
N ASN A 305 -3.72 -17.85 -5.86
CA ASN A 305 -4.89 -17.16 -5.28
C ASN A 305 -6.14 -17.56 -6.03
N ASP A 306 -6.57 -18.72 -5.73
CA ASP A 306 -7.51 -19.52 -6.44
C ASP A 306 -8.96 -19.12 -6.12
N GLY A 307 -9.36 -17.93 -6.34
CA GLY A 307 -10.74 -17.61 -6.09
C GLY A 307 -11.18 -16.22 -6.48
N MET A 308 -10.27 -15.36 -6.78
CA MET A 308 -10.55 -14.16 -7.52
C MET A 308 -10.11 -14.39 -8.97
N ASP A 309 -10.93 -13.92 -9.90
CA ASP A 309 -10.59 -13.90 -11.33
C ASP A 309 -9.12 -13.51 -11.51
N SER A 310 -8.42 -14.19 -12.41
CA SER A 310 -7.02 -13.95 -12.77
C SER A 310 -6.70 -12.47 -13.00
N ARG A 311 -7.69 -11.65 -13.30
CA ARG A 311 -7.59 -10.20 -13.48
C ARG A 311 -7.34 -9.45 -12.17
N VAL A 312 -8.06 -9.76 -11.10
CA VAL A 312 -7.78 -9.16 -9.78
C VAL A 312 -6.46 -9.65 -9.23
N ALA A 313 -6.07 -10.89 -9.55
CA ALA A 313 -4.75 -11.41 -9.23
C ALA A 313 -3.63 -10.65 -9.97
N ARG A 314 -3.89 -10.02 -11.12
CA ARG A 314 -2.93 -9.16 -11.82
C ARG A 314 -2.61 -7.88 -11.06
N PHE A 315 -3.54 -7.32 -10.30
CA PHE A 315 -3.29 -6.13 -9.47
C PHE A 315 -2.16 -6.28 -8.44
N ARG A 316 -1.75 -7.49 -8.12
CA ARG A 316 -0.58 -7.75 -7.28
C ARG A 316 0.71 -7.26 -7.85
N LEU A 317 0.77 -7.25 -9.16
CA LEU A 317 1.99 -7.17 -9.92
C LEU A 317 2.03 -5.87 -10.71
N TYR A 318 0.91 -5.15 -10.79
CA TYR A 318 0.81 -3.99 -11.64
C TYR A 318 1.79 -2.89 -11.26
N HIS A 319 2.10 -2.74 -9.97
CA HIS A 319 3.07 -1.74 -9.53
C HIS A 319 4.47 -1.94 -10.09
N MET A 320 4.75 -3.06 -10.75
CA MET A 320 6.09 -3.43 -11.14
C MET A 320 6.22 -4.04 -12.52
N ILE A 321 5.22 -4.78 -12.97
CA ILE A 321 5.28 -5.52 -14.22
C ILE A 321 4.59 -4.75 -15.32
N GLU A 322 3.47 -4.13 -15.01
CA GLU A 322 2.78 -3.28 -15.96
C GLU A 322 3.56 -1.96 -16.10
N SER A 323 4.00 -1.68 -17.32
CA SER A 323 4.86 -0.52 -17.62
C SER A 323 4.24 0.81 -17.19
N ASP A 324 2.91 0.95 -17.24
CA ASP A 324 2.22 2.17 -16.86
C ASP A 324 2.30 2.43 -15.34
N TRP A 325 2.06 1.44 -14.51
CA TRP A 325 2.17 1.57 -13.06
C TRP A 325 3.62 1.81 -12.62
N LEU A 326 4.56 1.05 -13.16
CA LEU A 326 5.99 1.25 -12.86
C LEU A 326 6.44 2.65 -13.27
N THR A 327 6.05 3.10 -14.48
CA THR A 327 6.38 4.44 -14.97
C THR A 327 5.77 5.53 -14.10
N TYR A 328 4.51 5.38 -13.70
CA TYR A 328 3.82 6.31 -12.82
C TYR A 328 4.53 6.46 -11.48
N TYR A 329 4.82 5.37 -10.78
CA TYR A 329 5.50 5.42 -9.49
C TYR A 329 6.91 5.99 -9.58
N MET A 330 7.70 5.57 -10.57
CA MET A 330 9.05 6.10 -10.79
C MET A 330 9.03 7.59 -11.10
N THR A 331 8.04 8.06 -11.85
CA THR A 331 7.88 9.49 -12.13
C THR A 331 7.51 10.27 -10.87
N ARG A 332 6.66 9.71 -9.99
CA ARG A 332 6.36 10.30 -8.68
C ARG A 332 7.58 10.39 -7.77
N VAL A 333 8.33 9.31 -7.63
CA VAL A 333 9.58 9.30 -6.85
C VAL A 333 10.54 10.36 -7.37
N SER A 334 10.76 10.40 -8.68
CA SER A 334 11.62 11.42 -9.31
C SER A 334 11.14 12.84 -9.02
N LYS A 335 9.83 13.08 -9.15
CA LYS A 335 9.25 14.40 -8.88
C LYS A 335 9.47 14.85 -7.43
N ASN A 336 9.27 13.94 -6.46
CA ASN A 336 9.52 14.25 -5.05
C ASN A 336 10.97 14.60 -4.76
N MET A 337 11.92 13.96 -5.45
CA MET A 337 13.36 14.23 -5.30
C MET A 337 13.78 15.60 -5.82
N PHE A 338 13.01 16.19 -6.75
CA PHE A 338 13.32 17.48 -7.36
C PHE A 338 12.46 18.64 -6.85
N THR A 339 11.34 18.34 -6.20
CA THR A 339 10.48 19.35 -5.58
C THR A 339 10.69 19.33 -4.07
N MET A 340 11.05 20.50 -3.50
CA MET A 340 11.04 20.66 -2.04
C MET A 340 9.68 20.26 -1.49
N PRO A 341 9.58 19.68 -0.29
CA PRO A 341 8.32 19.24 0.27
C PRO A 341 7.35 20.42 0.35
N ILE A 342 6.37 20.42 -0.53
CA ILE A 342 5.24 21.34 -0.45
C ILE A 342 4.50 20.98 0.82
N GLY A 343 4.31 21.96 1.70
CA GLY A 343 3.50 21.83 2.91
C GLY A 343 2.16 21.17 2.59
N ARG A 344 1.96 19.97 3.08
CA ARG A 344 0.82 19.15 2.67
C ARG A 344 -0.37 19.52 3.48
N GLY A 345 -1.47 19.72 2.78
CA GLY A 345 -2.75 20.04 3.36
C GLY A 345 -3.08 19.10 4.52
N SER A 346 -3.17 19.68 5.70
CA SER A 346 -3.91 19.13 6.80
C SER A 346 -5.34 18.84 6.33
N CYS A 347 -5.97 17.79 6.84
CA CYS A 347 -7.43 17.67 6.81
C CYS A 347 -8.04 19.02 7.21
N PRO A 348 -9.03 19.54 6.46
CA PRO A 348 -9.75 20.75 6.86
C PRO A 348 -10.39 20.58 8.24
#